data_2421e0f02e0085ace78283031666fa8a
#
_entry.id   2421e0f02e0085ace78283031666fa8a
#
_cell.length_a   1.000
_cell.length_b   1.000
_cell.length_c   1.000
_cell.angle_alpha   90.00
_cell.angle_beta   90.00
_cell.angle_gamma   90.00
#
_symmetry.space_group_name_H-M   'P 1'
#
loop_
_entity.id
_entity.type
_entity.pdbx_description
1 polymer ?
#
loop_
_entity_poly.entity_id
_entity_poly.type
_entity_poly.pdbx_seq_one_letter_code
_entity_poly.pdbx_strand_id
1 'polypeptide(L)'
;MARKDPELERLIDSIAEQDCDSEADVAMGLCYAIQEHVRFPITGKVIGEEVTVLGVEESDGLEVMAICERNGRKYRVRLQDIELRERVAGRQWIDAYRQFRGRDGLPGTGLIR
;
A
#
# COMPACT_ATOMS: atom_id res chain seq x y z
N MET A 1 4.73 -14.94 -12.86
CA MET A 1 5.80 -14.21 -12.19
C MET A 1 5.60 -12.71 -12.34
N ALA A 2 5.64 -12.00 -11.26
CA ALA A 2 5.44 -10.55 -11.28
C ALA A 2 6.69 -9.85 -11.75
N ARG A 3 6.51 -8.86 -12.60
CA ARG A 3 7.61 -8.03 -13.03
C ARG A 3 7.68 -6.79 -12.19
N LYS A 4 8.89 -6.33 -11.95
CA LYS A 4 9.06 -5.05 -11.33
C LYS A 4 8.80 -3.95 -12.33
N ASP A 5 7.96 -3.01 -11.96
CA ASP A 5 7.66 -1.88 -12.79
C ASP A 5 8.73 -0.81 -12.53
N PRO A 6 9.48 -0.39 -13.56
CA PRO A 6 10.55 0.59 -13.34
C PRO A 6 10.04 1.92 -12.81
N GLU A 7 8.84 2.33 -13.20
CA GLU A 7 8.30 3.58 -12.69
C GLU A 7 7.98 3.50 -11.22
N LEU A 8 7.47 2.35 -10.77
CA LEU A 8 7.22 2.16 -9.34
C LEU A 8 8.52 2.11 -8.56
N GLU A 9 9.57 1.51 -9.14
CA GLU A 9 10.88 1.52 -8.49
C GLU A 9 11.42 2.93 -8.34
N ARG A 10 11.16 3.80 -9.30
CA ARG A 10 11.58 5.20 -9.16
C ARG A 10 10.86 5.88 -8.02
N LEU A 11 9.57 5.60 -7.85
CA LEU A 11 8.84 6.18 -6.73
C LEU A 11 9.40 5.67 -5.41
N ILE A 12 9.67 4.38 -5.33
CA ILE A 12 10.28 3.81 -4.12
C ILE A 12 11.62 4.47 -3.86
N ASP A 13 12.45 4.59 -4.89
CA ASP A 13 13.78 5.18 -4.75
C ASP A 13 13.69 6.63 -4.32
N SER A 14 12.72 7.38 -4.82
CA SER A 14 12.58 8.79 -4.46
C SER A 14 12.28 8.93 -2.95
N ILE A 15 11.56 7.98 -2.38
CA ILE A 15 11.31 7.98 -0.95
C ILE A 15 12.57 7.54 -0.20
N ALA A 16 13.24 6.50 -0.70
CA ALA A 16 14.42 5.96 -0.04
C ALA A 16 15.56 6.97 0.03
N GLU A 17 15.61 7.91 -0.90
CA GLU A 17 16.64 8.94 -0.93
C GLU A 17 16.41 10.07 0.08
N GLN A 18 15.27 10.05 0.79
CA GLN A 18 14.92 11.12 1.72
C GLN A 18 15.23 10.73 3.16
N ASP A 19 16.49 10.51 3.45
CA ASP A 19 16.94 10.21 4.83
C ASP A 19 16.32 8.96 5.42
N CYS A 20 16.09 7.95 4.60
CA CYS A 20 15.56 6.70 5.08
C CYS A 20 16.71 5.75 5.42
N ASP A 21 16.78 5.33 6.67
CA ASP A 21 17.84 4.45 7.16
C ASP A 21 17.44 2.98 7.15
N SER A 22 16.17 2.70 6.97
CA SER A 22 15.69 1.32 7.07
C SER A 22 14.50 1.13 6.15
N GLU A 23 14.13 -0.13 5.93
CA GLU A 23 12.94 -0.44 5.16
C GLU A 23 11.68 0.08 5.82
N ALA A 24 11.66 0.11 7.15
CA ALA A 24 10.52 0.67 7.87
C ALA A 24 10.36 2.15 7.55
N ASP A 25 11.47 2.88 7.43
CA ASP A 25 11.41 4.29 7.07
C ASP A 25 10.86 4.48 5.66
N VAL A 26 11.23 3.60 4.73
CA VAL A 26 10.72 3.67 3.37
C VAL A 26 9.22 3.37 3.36
N ALA A 27 8.78 2.36 4.11
CA ALA A 27 7.35 2.04 4.18
C ALA A 27 6.57 3.22 4.75
N MET A 28 7.10 3.87 5.78
CA MET A 28 6.47 5.04 6.37
C MET A 28 6.39 6.18 5.37
N GLY A 29 7.48 6.42 4.63
CA GLY A 29 7.49 7.46 3.60
C GLY A 29 6.47 7.18 2.51
N LEU A 30 6.33 5.92 2.11
CA LEU A 30 5.32 5.54 1.13
C LEU A 30 3.91 5.75 1.69
N CYS A 31 3.72 5.46 2.98
CA CYS A 31 2.43 5.72 3.62
C CYS A 31 2.08 7.21 3.57
N TYR A 32 3.04 8.08 3.89
CA TYR A 32 2.81 9.52 3.83
C TYR A 32 2.53 9.98 2.40
N ALA A 33 3.24 9.42 1.42
CA ALA A 33 2.99 9.76 0.02
C ALA A 33 1.58 9.36 -0.40
N ILE A 34 1.12 8.21 0.06
CA ILE A 34 -0.25 7.78 -0.23
C ILE A 34 -1.24 8.75 0.39
N GLN A 35 -1.02 9.14 1.65
CA GLN A 35 -1.91 10.08 2.32
C GLN A 35 -1.96 11.42 1.59
N GLU A 36 -0.84 11.81 0.99
CA GLU A 36 -0.75 13.09 0.32
C GLU A 36 -1.36 13.07 -1.07
N HIS A 37 -1.17 11.97 -1.81
CA HIS A 37 -1.51 11.92 -3.22
C HIS A 37 -2.82 11.23 -3.55
N VAL A 38 -3.32 10.39 -2.66
CA VAL A 38 -4.58 9.69 -2.87
C VAL A 38 -5.69 10.47 -2.17
N ARG A 39 -6.74 10.76 -2.91
CA ARG A 39 -7.87 11.50 -2.34
C ARG A 39 -8.89 10.52 -1.78
N PHE A 40 -8.83 10.33 -0.49
CA PHE A 40 -9.79 9.48 0.19
C PHE A 40 -11.10 10.23 0.43
N PRO A 41 -12.24 9.54 0.54
CA PRO A 41 -12.36 8.09 0.49
C PRO A 41 -12.35 7.56 -0.95
N ILE A 42 -11.96 6.31 -1.08
CA ILE A 42 -12.00 5.62 -2.38
C ILE A 42 -12.72 4.28 -2.19
N THR A 43 -13.14 3.71 -3.30
CA THR A 43 -13.80 2.41 -3.27
C THR A 43 -12.81 1.31 -3.60
N GLY A 44 -12.82 0.24 -2.83
CA GLY A 44 -12.00 -0.93 -3.09
C GLY A 44 -12.79 -2.19 -2.81
N LYS A 45 -12.12 -3.33 -2.95
CA LYS A 45 -12.72 -4.62 -2.64
C LYS A 45 -11.79 -5.42 -1.76
N VAL A 46 -12.37 -6.09 -0.79
CA VAL A 46 -11.66 -7.01 0.07
C VAL A 46 -12.36 -8.35 -0.03
N ILE A 47 -11.64 -9.36 -0.56
CA ILE A 47 -12.19 -10.69 -0.75
C ILE A 47 -13.51 -10.61 -1.52
N GLY A 48 -13.51 -9.83 -2.61
CA GLY A 48 -14.68 -9.70 -3.47
C GLY A 48 -15.78 -8.80 -2.97
N GLU A 49 -15.65 -8.24 -1.76
CA GLU A 49 -16.68 -7.38 -1.20
C GLU A 49 -16.28 -5.93 -1.26
N GLU A 50 -17.18 -5.10 -1.72
CA GLU A 50 -16.90 -3.68 -1.87
C GLU A 50 -16.87 -3.00 -0.52
N VAL A 51 -15.83 -2.17 -0.33
CA VAL A 51 -15.66 -1.40 0.90
C VAL A 51 -15.28 0.01 0.54
N THR A 52 -15.52 0.94 1.46
CA THR A 52 -15.02 2.30 1.35
C THR A 52 -13.71 2.38 2.11
N VAL A 53 -12.66 2.83 1.42
CA VAL A 53 -11.35 3.02 2.06
C VAL A 53 -11.27 4.47 2.47
N LEU A 54 -11.27 4.71 3.78
CA LEU A 54 -11.30 6.06 4.33
C LEU A 54 -9.93 6.71 4.38
N GLY A 55 -8.88 5.90 4.44
CA GLY A 55 -7.52 6.40 4.52
C GLY A 55 -6.57 5.26 4.80
N VAL A 56 -5.31 5.62 5.02
CA VAL A 56 -4.29 4.65 5.38
C VAL A 56 -3.56 5.16 6.62
N GLU A 57 -2.97 4.24 7.36
CA GLU A 57 -2.16 4.59 8.51
C GLU A 57 -1.02 3.59 8.61
N GLU A 58 0.07 4.02 9.20
CA GLU A 58 1.17 3.10 9.44
C GLU A 58 0.84 2.21 10.63
N SER A 59 1.40 1.02 10.60
CA SER A 59 1.28 0.10 11.69
C SER A 59 2.69 -0.39 12.01
N ASP A 60 2.82 -1.54 12.61
CA ASP A 60 4.12 -2.02 13.05
C ASP A 60 5.05 -2.24 11.85
N GLY A 61 6.25 -1.66 11.93
CA GLY A 61 7.29 -1.90 10.97
C GLY A 61 6.94 -1.53 9.55
N LEU A 62 6.82 -2.52 8.68
CA LEU A 62 6.63 -2.31 7.25
C LEU A 62 5.17 -2.27 6.81
N GLU A 63 4.24 -2.43 7.74
CA GLU A 63 2.84 -2.54 7.37
C GLU A 63 2.15 -1.20 7.27
N VAL A 64 1.43 -1.00 6.16
CA VAL A 64 0.50 0.11 6.01
C VAL A 64 -0.89 -0.47 5.99
N MET A 65 -1.73 0.00 6.90
CA MET A 65 -3.08 -0.50 7.05
C MET A 65 -4.05 0.48 6.41
N ALA A 66 -5.02 -0.05 5.70
CA ALA A 66 -6.12 0.75 5.17
C ALA A 66 -7.26 0.72 6.18
N ILE A 67 -7.86 1.89 6.38
CA ILE A 67 -9.04 2.01 7.25
C ILE A 67 -10.24 1.89 6.34
N CYS A 68 -11.01 0.84 6.54
CA CYS A 68 -12.14 0.53 5.67
C CYS A 68 -13.45 0.65 6.43
N GLU A 69 -14.50 0.99 5.70
CA GLU A 69 -15.84 1.06 6.25
C GLU A 69 -16.79 0.27 5.38
N ARG A 70 -17.65 -0.50 6.04
CA ARG A 70 -18.70 -1.23 5.36
C ARG A 70 -19.86 -1.39 6.32
N ASN A 71 -21.04 -1.00 5.86
CA ASN A 71 -22.28 -1.09 6.65
C ASN A 71 -22.16 -0.36 7.99
N GLY A 72 -21.48 0.79 7.97
CA GLY A 72 -21.33 1.60 9.17
C GLY A 72 -20.25 1.13 10.14
N ARG A 73 -19.56 0.06 9.80
CA ARG A 73 -18.50 -0.46 10.67
C ARG A 73 -17.13 -0.18 10.05
N LYS A 74 -16.20 0.22 10.89
CA LYS A 74 -14.83 0.48 10.48
C LYS A 74 -13.93 -0.67 10.89
N TYR A 75 -12.97 -0.99 10.04
CA TYR A 75 -12.00 -2.03 10.36
C TYR A 75 -10.73 -1.77 9.55
N ARG A 76 -9.67 -2.43 9.92
CA ARG A 76 -8.37 -2.27 9.29
C ARG A 76 -8.04 -3.49 8.45
N VAL A 77 -7.47 -3.21 7.29
CA VAL A 77 -7.04 -4.26 6.36
C VAL A 77 -5.66 -3.86 5.85
N ARG A 78 -4.79 -4.84 5.66
CA ARG A 78 -3.50 -4.53 5.06
C ARG A 78 -3.73 -3.94 3.68
N LEU A 79 -3.01 -2.87 3.38
CA LEU A 79 -3.24 -2.15 2.14
C LEU A 79 -3.07 -3.05 0.93
N GLN A 80 -2.10 -3.97 0.96
CA GLN A 80 -1.85 -4.84 -0.16
C GLN A 80 -2.96 -5.86 -0.41
N ASP A 81 -3.90 -6.01 0.51
CA ASP A 81 -5.03 -6.94 0.35
C ASP A 81 -6.26 -6.30 -0.27
N ILE A 82 -6.19 -5.01 -0.59
CA ILE A 82 -7.32 -4.29 -1.17
C ILE A 82 -7.16 -4.22 -2.68
N GLU A 83 -8.20 -4.61 -3.41
CA GLU A 83 -8.26 -4.43 -4.85
C GLU A 83 -8.83 -3.07 -5.15
N LEU A 84 -8.16 -2.32 -5.99
CA LEU A 84 -8.58 -0.96 -6.33
C LEU A 84 -9.10 -0.91 -7.75
N ARG A 85 -9.98 0.07 -7.98
CA ARG A 85 -10.38 0.37 -9.35
C ARG A 85 -9.21 1.00 -10.09
N GLU A 86 -9.23 0.87 -11.42
CA GLU A 86 -8.12 1.34 -12.24
C GLU A 86 -7.87 2.84 -12.12
N ARG A 87 -8.93 3.61 -11.91
CA ARG A 87 -8.82 5.06 -11.96
C ARG A 87 -8.90 5.71 -10.60
N VAL A 88 -7.91 5.42 -9.78
CA VAL A 88 -7.77 6.08 -8.50
C VAL A 88 -6.63 7.07 -8.61
N ALA A 89 -6.93 8.35 -8.37
CA ALA A 89 -5.88 9.37 -8.39
C ALA A 89 -4.85 9.06 -7.31
N GLY A 90 -3.58 9.07 -7.70
CA GLY A 90 -2.50 8.74 -6.78
C GLY A 90 -2.25 7.27 -6.60
N ARG A 91 -2.97 6.43 -7.36
CA ARG A 91 -2.85 4.98 -7.23
C ARG A 91 -1.42 4.47 -7.38
N GLN A 92 -0.60 5.17 -8.16
CA GLN A 92 0.78 4.74 -8.38
C GLN A 92 1.55 4.61 -7.06
N TRP A 93 1.21 5.41 -6.07
CA TRP A 93 1.87 5.30 -4.76
C TRP A 93 1.45 4.05 -4.02
N ILE A 94 0.18 3.66 -4.16
CA ILE A 94 -0.28 2.39 -3.58
C ILE A 94 0.40 1.22 -4.28
N ASP A 95 0.49 1.28 -5.61
CA ASP A 95 1.15 0.23 -6.37
C ASP A 95 2.64 0.16 -6.03
N ALA A 96 3.28 1.32 -5.81
CA ALA A 96 4.68 1.35 -5.38
C ALA A 96 4.85 0.65 -4.02
N TYR A 97 3.94 0.92 -3.08
CA TYR A 97 4.00 0.25 -1.79
C TYR A 97 3.85 -1.27 -1.97
N ARG A 98 2.92 -1.71 -2.82
CA ARG A 98 2.74 -3.13 -3.06
C ARG A 98 4.00 -3.76 -3.64
N GLN A 99 4.65 -3.09 -4.58
CA GLN A 99 5.87 -3.59 -5.16
C GLN A 99 6.99 -3.63 -4.12
N PHE A 100 7.08 -2.61 -3.28
CA PHE A 100 8.06 -2.56 -2.21
C PHE A 100 7.86 -3.73 -1.24
N ARG A 101 6.62 -4.00 -0.85
CA ARG A 101 6.33 -5.12 0.05
C ARG A 101 6.61 -6.46 -0.60
N GLY A 102 6.42 -6.56 -1.90
CA GLY A 102 6.66 -7.79 -2.63
C GLY A 102 8.12 -8.08 -2.91
N ARG A 103 9.01 -7.11 -2.68
CA ARG A 103 10.43 -7.26 -2.94
C ARG A 103 11.08 -8.40 -2.19
N ASP A 104 10.64 -8.60 -0.97
CA ASP A 104 11.28 -9.55 -0.07
C ASP A 104 10.76 -10.94 -0.25
N GLY A 105 9.94 -11.08 -1.11
CA GLY A 105 9.46 -12.37 -1.37
C GLY A 105 8.40 -12.82 -0.40
N LEU A 106 9.19 -12.74 -0.30
CA LEU A 106 8.80 -13.27 0.12
C LEU A 106 8.29 -13.91 0.65
N PRO A 107 8.70 -14.27 0.74
CA PRO A 107 8.19 -14.79 1.11
C PRO A 107 7.66 -15.03 1.84
N GLY A 108 7.79 -14.84 1.62
CA GLY A 108 7.33 -15.13 2.19
C GLY A 108 6.68 -15.51 2.35
N THR A 109 6.67 -15.30 2.05
CA THR A 109 6.12 -15.65 2.22
C THR A 109 5.69 -16.54 2.22
N GLY A 110 5.99 -16.71 1.90
CA GLY A 110 5.69 -17.42 1.94
C GLY A 110 5.55 -18.35 1.69
N LEU A 111 5.70 -18.35 1.42
CA LEU A 111 5.62 -19.12 1.27
C LEU A 111 5.48 -20.06 1.56
N ILE A 112 5.39 -20.10 1.59
CA ILE A 112 5.43 -20.80 1.91
C ILE A 112 5.05 -21.53 1.78
N ARG A 113 5.07 -21.68 1.41
CA ARG A 113 4.93 -22.13 1.27
C ARG A 113 4.81 -22.87 1.25
#